data_282fb2f92b38af380f676adeda74d522
#
_entry.id   282fb2f92b38af380f676adeda74d522
#
_cell.length_a   1.000
_cell.length_b   1.000
_cell.length_c   1.000
_cell.angle_alpha   90.00
_cell.angle_beta   90.00
_cell.angle_gamma   90.00
#
_symmetry.space_group_name_H-M   'P 1'
#
loop_
_entity.id
_entity.type
_entity.pdbx_description
1 polymer ?
#
loop_
_entity_poly.entity_id
_entity_poly.type
_entity_poly.pdbx_seq_one_letter_code
_entity_poly.pdbx_strand_id
1 'polypeptide(L)'
;EVPKGLENLTQLTNLELTFNKLTSVKGLEKLTQLESLHLPHNKLTDVKGLENLTQLKELPLDDNQLTDVKGLEKLTQLEGLWLPRNQLTDVKGLEKLTRLTELDLIDNPVLTKAQIDQLQEALPKCIIKSNPTK
;
A
#
# COMPACT_ATOMS: atom_id res chain seq x y z
N GLU A 1 9.37 14.57 -6.41
CA GLU A 1 8.59 15.23 -5.36
C GLU A 1 7.12 15.34 -5.75
N VAL A 2 6.24 15.29 -4.75
CA VAL A 2 4.84 15.58 -4.96
C VAL A 2 4.71 17.03 -5.44
N PRO A 3 3.92 17.29 -6.50
CA PRO A 3 3.79 18.65 -7.03
C PRO A 3 3.31 19.65 -5.96
N LYS A 4 3.93 20.82 -5.97
CA LYS A 4 3.56 21.88 -5.03
C LYS A 4 2.12 22.36 -5.30
N GLY A 5 1.40 22.67 -4.24
CA GLY A 5 0.02 23.11 -4.34
C GLY A 5 -0.99 21.98 -4.24
N LEU A 6 -0.55 20.73 -4.46
CA LEU A 6 -1.42 19.58 -4.36
C LEU A 6 -1.96 19.43 -2.94
N GLU A 7 -1.15 19.77 -1.94
CA GLU A 7 -1.54 19.71 -0.53
C GLU A 7 -2.72 20.61 -0.17
N ASN A 8 -3.04 21.57 -1.03
CA ASN A 8 -4.18 22.47 -0.81
C ASN A 8 -5.50 21.89 -1.32
N LEU A 9 -5.44 20.82 -2.11
CA LEU A 9 -6.63 20.22 -2.71
C LEU A 9 -7.24 19.18 -1.76
N THR A 10 -7.60 19.63 -0.58
CA THR A 10 -8.02 18.77 0.54
C THR A 10 -9.31 18.00 0.32
N GLN A 11 -10.06 18.30 -0.74
CA GLN A 11 -11.31 17.61 -1.05
C GLN A 11 -11.15 16.51 -2.11
N LEU A 12 -9.91 16.27 -2.58
CA LEU A 12 -9.66 15.19 -3.53
C LEU A 12 -10.05 13.84 -2.94
N THR A 13 -10.73 13.05 -3.75
CA THR A 13 -11.08 11.67 -3.41
C THR A 13 -10.27 10.66 -4.23
N ASN A 14 -9.78 11.06 -5.40
CA ASN A 14 -8.98 10.22 -6.28
C ASN A 14 -7.75 10.98 -6.73
N LEU A 15 -6.59 10.32 -6.71
CA LEU A 15 -5.34 10.94 -7.13
C LEU A 15 -4.47 9.90 -7.84
N GLU A 16 -4.00 10.25 -9.03
CA GLU A 16 -3.18 9.39 -9.86
C GLU A 16 -1.78 9.97 -9.99
N LEU A 17 -0.77 9.29 -9.45
CA LEU A 17 0.62 9.74 -9.48
C LEU A 17 1.57 8.66 -10.01
N THR A 18 1.08 7.79 -10.88
CA THR A 18 1.90 6.73 -11.49
C THR A 18 3.06 7.32 -12.29
N PHE A 19 4.24 6.70 -12.25
CA PHE A 19 5.43 7.09 -13.02
C PHE A 19 5.94 8.50 -12.71
N ASN A 20 5.99 8.90 -11.45
CA ASN A 20 6.45 10.25 -11.10
C ASN A 20 7.81 10.30 -10.40
N LYS A 21 8.50 9.18 -10.31
CA LYS A 21 9.82 9.10 -9.67
C LYS A 21 9.81 9.61 -8.22
N LEU A 22 8.67 9.48 -7.55
CA LEU A 22 8.52 9.92 -6.17
C LEU A 22 9.36 9.06 -5.24
N THR A 23 10.09 9.70 -4.34
CA THR A 23 10.86 9.01 -3.30
C THR A 23 10.17 9.07 -1.94
N SER A 24 9.14 9.90 -1.81
CA SER A 24 8.33 9.97 -0.59
C SER A 24 6.93 10.47 -0.97
N VAL A 25 6.00 10.30 -0.03
CA VAL A 25 4.63 10.81 -0.19
C VAL A 25 4.41 12.10 0.58
N LYS A 26 5.50 12.75 0.99
CA LYS A 26 5.42 14.03 1.68
C LYS A 26 4.64 15.02 0.85
N GLY A 27 3.68 15.67 1.48
CA GLY A 27 2.77 16.58 0.79
C GLY A 27 1.39 16.01 0.58
N LEU A 28 1.20 14.69 0.74
CA LEU A 28 -0.11 14.06 0.59
C LEU A 28 -0.84 13.88 1.92
N GLU A 29 -0.17 14.09 3.05
CA GLU A 29 -0.71 13.73 4.37
C GLU A 29 -1.95 14.50 4.77
N LYS A 30 -2.25 15.64 4.12
CA LYS A 30 -3.46 16.43 4.41
C LYS A 30 -4.64 16.06 3.55
N LEU A 31 -4.45 15.20 2.56
CA LEU A 31 -5.52 14.83 1.64
C LEU A 31 -6.37 13.71 2.25
N THR A 32 -6.94 13.99 3.39
CA THR A 32 -7.61 12.98 4.23
C THR A 32 -8.91 12.42 3.67
N GLN A 33 -9.42 12.99 2.57
CA GLN A 33 -10.62 12.49 1.92
C GLN A 33 -10.34 11.52 0.77
N LEU A 34 -9.05 11.24 0.50
CA LEU A 34 -8.71 10.29 -0.56
C LEU A 34 -9.29 8.92 -0.29
N GLU A 35 -9.94 8.37 -1.29
CA GLU A 35 -10.47 7.01 -1.30
C GLU A 35 -9.64 6.12 -2.23
N SER A 36 -9.03 6.70 -3.26
CA SER A 36 -8.17 5.98 -4.20
C SER A 36 -6.91 6.79 -4.45
N LEU A 37 -5.75 6.18 -4.21
CA LEU A 37 -4.46 6.82 -4.41
C LEU A 37 -3.55 5.86 -5.17
N HIS A 38 -3.22 6.21 -6.40
CA HIS A 38 -2.41 5.37 -7.29
C HIS A 38 -0.97 5.85 -7.32
N LEU A 39 -0.06 5.01 -6.84
CA LEU A 39 1.36 5.33 -6.74
C LEU A 39 2.27 4.30 -7.40
N PRO A 40 1.82 3.52 -8.41
CA PRO A 40 2.71 2.55 -9.05
C PRO A 40 3.89 3.22 -9.76
N HIS A 41 4.97 2.47 -9.90
CA HIS A 41 6.14 2.90 -10.69
C HIS A 41 6.73 4.21 -10.19
N ASN A 42 6.94 4.28 -8.89
CA ASN A 42 7.69 5.36 -8.27
C ASN A 42 8.94 4.76 -7.62
N LYS A 43 9.57 5.48 -6.72
CA LYS A 43 10.78 5.04 -6.02
C LYS A 43 10.59 5.11 -4.51
N LEU A 44 9.38 4.82 -4.05
CA LEU A 44 9.06 4.89 -2.64
C LEU A 44 9.77 3.77 -1.87
N THR A 45 10.43 4.13 -0.77
CA THR A 45 11.07 3.16 0.11
C THR A 45 10.24 2.89 1.37
N ASP A 46 9.30 3.76 1.67
CA ASP A 46 8.32 3.56 2.73
C ASP A 46 7.04 4.33 2.38
N VAL A 47 6.03 4.21 3.22
CA VAL A 47 4.75 4.87 3.02
C VAL A 47 4.44 5.85 4.16
N LYS A 48 5.48 6.32 4.82
CA LYS A 48 5.36 7.27 5.92
C LYS A 48 4.63 8.53 5.44
N GLY A 49 3.58 8.91 6.14
CA GLY A 49 2.73 10.03 5.76
C GLY A 49 1.36 9.61 5.25
N LEU A 50 1.17 8.33 4.91
CA LEU A 50 -0.14 7.86 4.47
C LEU A 50 -1.05 7.43 5.62
N GLU A 51 -0.53 7.29 6.82
CA GLU A 51 -1.28 6.74 7.96
C GLU A 51 -2.50 7.54 8.35
N ASN A 52 -2.59 8.81 7.96
CA ASN A 52 -3.77 9.63 8.25
C ASN A 52 -4.84 9.58 7.15
N LEU A 53 -4.56 8.92 6.03
CA LEU A 53 -5.49 8.83 4.92
C LEU A 53 -6.45 7.66 5.16
N THR A 54 -7.18 7.73 6.25
CA THR A 54 -7.97 6.61 6.78
C THR A 54 -9.20 6.26 5.96
N GLN A 55 -9.53 7.05 4.95
CA GLN A 55 -10.65 6.74 4.05
C GLN A 55 -10.22 5.98 2.80
N LEU A 56 -8.93 5.68 2.66
CA LEU A 56 -8.46 4.95 1.47
C LEU A 56 -9.10 3.57 1.39
N LYS A 57 -9.60 3.26 0.22
CA LYS A 57 -10.17 1.96 -0.15
C LYS A 57 -9.29 1.22 -1.13
N GLU A 58 -8.58 1.95 -1.99
CA GLU A 58 -7.71 1.35 -3.00
C GLU A 58 -6.35 2.03 -2.99
N LEU A 59 -5.29 1.23 -2.90
CA LEU A 59 -3.93 1.75 -2.83
C LEU A 59 -2.97 0.87 -3.64
N PRO A 60 -2.87 1.14 -4.95
CA PRO A 60 -1.84 0.50 -5.77
C PRO A 60 -0.47 1.10 -5.49
N LEU A 61 0.48 0.23 -5.15
CA LEU A 61 1.86 0.59 -4.86
C LEU A 61 2.84 -0.27 -5.66
N ASP A 62 2.39 -0.78 -6.80
CA ASP A 62 3.19 -1.64 -7.67
C ASP A 62 4.53 -1.01 -8.01
N ASP A 63 5.56 -1.82 -8.04
CA ASP A 63 6.84 -1.43 -8.57
C ASP A 63 7.42 -0.18 -7.89
N ASN A 64 7.58 -0.29 -6.60
CA ASN A 64 8.30 0.67 -5.77
C ASN A 64 9.49 -0.06 -5.11
N GLN A 65 10.03 0.47 -4.06
CA GLN A 65 11.17 -0.10 -3.35
C GLN A 65 10.84 -0.30 -1.86
N LEU A 66 9.58 -0.62 -1.58
CA LEU A 66 9.12 -0.77 -0.21
C LEU A 66 9.73 -2.00 0.45
N THR A 67 10.21 -1.86 1.67
CA THR A 67 10.76 -2.96 2.45
C THR A 67 9.84 -3.43 3.56
N ASP A 68 8.91 -2.59 3.99
CA ASP A 68 7.89 -2.96 4.95
C ASP A 68 6.60 -2.21 4.67
N VAL A 69 5.57 -2.50 5.45
CA VAL A 69 4.24 -1.91 5.29
C VAL A 69 3.82 -1.07 6.50
N LYS A 70 4.80 -0.64 7.27
CA LYS A 70 4.56 0.10 8.51
C LYS A 70 3.75 1.37 8.25
N GLY A 71 2.68 1.53 9.01
CA GLY A 71 1.75 2.65 8.85
C GLY A 71 0.48 2.27 8.09
N LEU A 72 0.53 1.24 7.25
CA LEU A 72 -0.65 0.83 6.50
C LEU A 72 -1.71 0.17 7.38
N GLU A 73 -1.33 -0.36 8.54
CA GLU A 73 -2.26 -1.02 9.46
C GLU A 73 -3.36 -0.09 9.98
N LYS A 74 -3.18 1.23 9.84
CA LYS A 74 -4.19 2.20 10.24
C LYS A 74 -5.24 2.43 9.17
N LEU A 75 -5.00 1.97 7.95
CA LEU A 75 -5.90 2.19 6.82
C LEU A 75 -6.95 1.09 6.77
N THR A 76 -7.76 1.02 7.80
CA THR A 76 -8.70 -0.10 8.02
C THR A 76 -9.85 -0.17 7.03
N GLN A 77 -10.01 0.82 6.17
CA GLN A 77 -11.03 0.81 5.14
C GLN A 77 -10.54 0.22 3.81
N LEU A 78 -9.25 -0.13 3.72
CA LEU A 78 -8.70 -0.67 2.48
C LEU A 78 -9.43 -1.94 2.07
N GLU A 79 -9.83 -1.97 0.80
CA GLU A 79 -10.45 -3.12 0.15
C GLU A 79 -9.48 -3.75 -0.84
N GLY A 80 -8.63 -2.95 -1.48
CA GLY A 80 -7.59 -3.42 -2.39
C GLY A 80 -6.24 -2.81 -2.04
N LEU A 81 -5.23 -3.66 -1.95
CA LEU A 81 -3.86 -3.24 -1.69
C LEU A 81 -2.94 -4.03 -2.63
N TRP A 82 -2.23 -3.32 -3.49
CA TRP A 82 -1.36 -3.95 -4.49
C TRP A 82 0.08 -3.55 -4.22
N LEU A 83 0.90 -4.55 -3.91
CA LEU A 83 2.30 -4.37 -3.55
C LEU A 83 3.25 -5.24 -4.38
N PRO A 84 2.89 -5.59 -5.65
CA PRO A 84 3.80 -6.44 -6.43
C PRO A 84 5.08 -5.70 -6.77
N ARG A 85 6.15 -6.44 -6.96
CA ARG A 85 7.46 -5.90 -7.32
C ARG A 85 7.94 -4.81 -6.37
N ASN A 86 7.96 -5.17 -5.10
CA ASN A 86 8.61 -4.41 -4.05
C ASN A 86 9.71 -5.27 -3.42
N GLN A 87 10.21 -4.90 -2.29
CA GLN A 87 11.28 -5.62 -1.60
C GLN A 87 10.87 -5.93 -0.16
N LEU A 88 9.60 -6.28 0.02
CA LEU A 88 9.06 -6.51 1.35
C LEU A 88 9.75 -7.68 2.03
N THR A 89 10.13 -7.47 3.28
CA THR A 89 10.71 -8.50 4.14
C THR A 89 9.71 -8.98 5.18
N ASP A 90 8.63 -8.23 5.38
CA ASP A 90 7.63 -8.51 6.38
C ASP A 90 6.29 -7.93 5.94
N VAL A 91 5.21 -8.55 6.38
CA VAL A 91 3.85 -8.09 6.12
C VAL A 91 3.07 -7.87 7.43
N LYS A 92 3.80 -7.78 8.54
CA LYS A 92 3.20 -7.59 9.85
C LYS A 92 2.37 -6.30 9.88
N GLY A 93 1.16 -6.40 10.41
CA GLY A 93 0.22 -5.28 10.47
C GLY A 93 -0.90 -5.41 9.45
N LEU A 94 -0.66 -6.10 8.32
CA LEU A 94 -1.70 -6.24 7.29
C LEU A 94 -2.87 -7.09 7.77
N GLU A 95 -2.67 -7.94 8.78
CA GLU A 95 -3.74 -8.76 9.37
C GLU A 95 -4.84 -7.91 10.01
N LYS A 96 -4.56 -6.63 10.25
CA LYS A 96 -5.55 -5.70 10.80
C LYS A 96 -6.49 -5.14 9.75
N LEU A 97 -6.17 -5.33 8.48
CA LEU A 97 -6.96 -4.78 7.37
C LEU A 97 -8.06 -5.76 7.00
N THR A 98 -9.03 -5.88 7.88
CA THR A 98 -10.07 -6.92 7.79
C THR A 98 -11.07 -6.71 6.66
N ARG A 99 -11.04 -5.56 5.99
CA ARG A 99 -11.89 -5.29 4.83
C ARG A 99 -11.23 -5.64 3.50
N LEU A 100 -9.95 -6.04 3.51
CA LEU A 100 -9.28 -6.39 2.28
C LEU A 100 -9.97 -7.55 1.59
N THR A 101 -10.25 -7.36 0.30
CA THR A 101 -10.75 -8.43 -0.56
C THR A 101 -9.69 -8.88 -1.54
N GLU A 102 -8.70 -8.03 -1.84
CA GLU A 102 -7.61 -8.35 -2.74
C GLU A 102 -6.31 -7.78 -2.21
N LEU A 103 -5.29 -8.63 -2.16
CA LEU A 103 -3.94 -8.26 -1.72
C LEU A 103 -2.94 -8.93 -2.66
N ASP A 104 -2.14 -8.13 -3.35
CA ASP A 104 -1.15 -8.64 -4.28
C ASP A 104 0.25 -8.45 -3.70
N LEU A 105 0.96 -9.56 -3.49
CA LEU A 105 2.30 -9.59 -2.95
C LEU A 105 3.29 -10.26 -3.91
N ILE A 106 2.94 -10.38 -5.19
CA ILE A 106 3.78 -11.04 -6.20
C ILE A 106 5.10 -10.29 -6.34
N ASP A 107 6.18 -11.03 -6.56
CA ASP A 107 7.52 -10.47 -6.76
C ASP A 107 8.03 -9.64 -5.59
N ASN A 108 7.85 -10.19 -4.39
CA ASN A 108 8.53 -9.77 -3.18
C ASN A 108 9.36 -10.98 -2.71
N PRO A 109 10.54 -11.19 -3.27
CA PRO A 109 11.23 -12.48 -3.20
C PRO A 109 11.69 -12.93 -1.81
N VAL A 110 11.76 -12.02 -0.86
CA VAL A 110 12.19 -12.36 0.50
C VAL A 110 11.05 -12.90 1.36
N LEU A 111 9.81 -12.64 0.98
CA LEU A 111 8.66 -13.13 1.74
C LEU A 111 8.59 -14.65 1.70
N THR A 112 8.32 -15.27 2.85
CA THR A 112 8.28 -16.72 2.97
C THR A 112 6.86 -17.25 2.85
N LYS A 113 6.76 -18.54 2.51
CA LYS A 113 5.46 -19.22 2.51
C LYS A 113 4.78 -19.13 3.87
N ALA A 114 5.54 -19.25 4.95
CA ALA A 114 4.99 -19.17 6.30
C ALA A 114 4.34 -17.82 6.58
N GLN A 115 4.97 -16.73 6.13
CA GLN A 115 4.41 -15.40 6.30
C GLN A 115 3.09 -15.25 5.52
N ILE A 116 3.07 -15.75 4.29
CA ILE A 116 1.87 -15.69 3.45
C ILE A 116 0.74 -16.53 4.03
N ASP A 117 1.05 -17.76 4.46
CA ASP A 117 0.05 -18.66 5.05
C ASP A 117 -0.54 -18.07 6.31
N GLN A 118 0.29 -17.49 7.16
CA GLN A 118 -0.17 -16.87 8.40
C GLN A 118 -1.09 -15.69 8.13
N LEU A 119 -0.76 -14.89 7.12
CA LEU A 119 -1.59 -13.77 6.74
C LEU A 119 -2.92 -14.24 6.14
N GLN A 120 -2.89 -15.30 5.33
CA GLN A 120 -4.10 -15.87 4.75
C GLN A 120 -5.05 -16.39 5.83
N GLU A 121 -4.50 -17.01 6.89
CA GLU A 121 -5.31 -17.45 8.02
C GLU A 121 -5.99 -16.29 8.73
N ALA A 122 -5.28 -15.16 8.85
CA ALA A 122 -5.81 -13.96 9.50
C ALA A 122 -6.86 -13.25 8.63
N LEU A 123 -6.76 -13.39 7.30
CA LEU A 123 -7.64 -12.75 6.34
C LEU A 123 -8.26 -13.79 5.42
N PRO A 124 -9.14 -14.65 5.96
CA PRO A 124 -9.64 -15.80 5.18
C PRO A 124 -10.50 -15.43 3.98
N LYS A 125 -11.07 -14.23 3.96
CA LYS A 125 -11.93 -13.79 2.85
C LYS A 125 -11.15 -12.99 1.80
N CYS A 126 -9.88 -12.70 2.06
CA CYS A 126 -9.04 -11.92 1.14
C CYS A 126 -8.39 -12.85 0.13
N ILE A 127 -8.41 -12.45 -1.13
CA ILE A 127 -7.64 -13.16 -2.16
C ILE A 127 -6.22 -12.62 -2.11
N ILE A 128 -5.29 -13.43 -1.64
CA ILE A 128 -3.88 -13.06 -1.55
C ILE A 128 -3.12 -13.70 -2.70
N LYS A 129 -2.55 -12.85 -3.56
CA LYS A 129 -1.69 -13.31 -4.65
C LYS A 129 -0.24 -13.20 -4.20
N SER A 130 0.52 -14.26 -4.38
CA SER A 130 1.93 -14.29 -4.04
C SER A 130 2.65 -15.26 -4.96
N ASN A 131 3.98 -15.19 -4.98
CA ASN A 131 4.76 -16.16 -5.71
C ASN A 131 4.67 -17.51 -5.03
N PRO A 132 4.77 -18.62 -5.80
CA PRO A 132 4.97 -19.92 -5.20
C PRO A 132 6.25 -19.88 -4.37
N THR A 133 6.14 -20.16 -3.08
CA THR A 133 7.28 -20.15 -2.16
C THR A 133 7.51 -21.55 -1.64
N LYS A 134 8.79 -21.84 -1.43
CA LYS A 134 9.20 -23.16 -0.93
C LYS A 134 9.17 -23.20 0.58
#